data_f2e4de044b2a8e8a8a6edd0de288d7de
#
_entry.id   f2e4de044b2a8e8a8a6edd0de288d7de
#
_cell.length_a   1.000
_cell.length_b   1.000
_cell.length_c   1.000
_cell.angle_alpha   90.00
_cell.angle_beta   90.00
_cell.angle_gamma   90.00
#
_symmetry.space_group_name_H-M   'P 1'
#
loop_
_entity.id
_entity.type
_entity.pdbx_description
1 polymer ?
#
loop_
_entity_poly.entity_id
_entity_poly.type
_entity_poly.pdbx_seq_one_letter_code
_entity_poly.pdbx_strand_id
1 'polypeptide(L)'
;MQTAHRLGQQMAAFHGTYDVLLTPALATLPPKLEWIDMTMDDVHEYWRRVFDFSPFTVCFNLTGQPAIVLPLTRCDSTPERTAAEFPIAVQLVARYGDEATLFRLAAQLEKARPWFDRKPSVASDSNSQSARSTAR
;
A
#
# COMPACT_ATOMS: atom_id res chain seq x y z
N MET A 1 18.56 -10.29 15.65
CA MET A 1 19.45 -10.19 14.45
C MET A 1 19.49 -11.46 13.62
N GLN A 2 19.71 -12.66 14.20
CA GLN A 2 19.80 -13.92 13.44
C GLN A 2 18.55 -14.24 12.58
N THR A 3 17.34 -13.96 13.08
CA THR A 3 16.09 -14.21 12.36
C THR A 3 15.95 -13.32 11.10
N ALA A 4 16.27 -12.02 11.20
CA ALA A 4 16.23 -11.11 10.06
C ALA A 4 17.25 -11.53 8.98
N HIS A 5 18.45 -11.92 9.39
CA HIS A 5 19.49 -12.39 8.46
C HIS A 5 19.07 -13.66 7.73
N ARG A 6 18.50 -14.65 8.44
CA ARG A 6 17.98 -15.89 7.84
C ARG A 6 16.83 -15.58 6.87
N LEU A 7 15.92 -14.68 7.23
CA LEU A 7 14.84 -14.27 6.35
C LEU A 7 15.37 -13.58 5.08
N GLY A 8 16.37 -12.72 5.21
CA GLY A 8 17.05 -12.10 4.07
C GLY A 8 17.69 -13.13 3.12
N GLN A 9 18.31 -14.18 3.65
CA GLN A 9 18.86 -15.28 2.84
C GLN A 9 17.76 -16.06 2.10
N GLN A 10 16.63 -16.33 2.75
CA GLN A 10 15.47 -16.97 2.11
C GLN A 10 14.91 -16.12 0.97
N MET A 11 14.78 -14.81 1.18
CA MET A 11 14.35 -13.89 0.15
C MET A 11 15.34 -13.80 -1.02
N ALA A 12 16.63 -13.79 -0.74
CA ALA A 12 17.66 -13.83 -1.78
C ALA A 12 17.57 -15.12 -2.63
N ALA A 13 17.34 -16.26 -1.99
CA ALA A 13 17.15 -17.54 -2.69
C ALA A 13 15.87 -17.52 -3.55
N PHE A 14 14.75 -16.97 -3.04
CA PHE A 14 13.51 -16.79 -3.78
C PHE A 14 13.74 -15.93 -5.05
N HIS A 15 14.39 -14.79 -4.91
CA HIS A 15 14.72 -13.89 -6.02
C HIS A 15 15.83 -14.41 -6.96
N GLY A 16 16.45 -15.53 -6.65
CA GLY A 16 17.28 -16.28 -7.59
C GLY A 16 16.48 -16.97 -8.69
N THR A 17 15.18 -17.21 -8.44
CA THR A 17 14.26 -17.86 -9.38
C THR A 17 13.19 -16.93 -9.91
N TYR A 18 12.70 -16.00 -9.08
CA TYR A 18 11.60 -15.09 -9.39
C TYR A 18 12.08 -13.64 -9.37
N ASP A 19 11.70 -12.87 -10.39
CA ASP A 19 12.09 -11.46 -10.49
C ASP A 19 11.38 -10.58 -9.48
N VAL A 20 10.09 -10.86 -9.23
CA VAL A 20 9.22 -10.05 -8.37
C VAL A 20 8.33 -10.95 -7.52
N LEU A 21 8.15 -10.59 -6.25
CA LEU A 21 7.11 -11.12 -5.39
C LEU A 21 5.92 -10.15 -5.37
N LEU A 22 4.73 -10.66 -5.64
CA LEU A 22 3.47 -9.91 -5.57
C LEU A 22 2.71 -10.32 -4.30
N THR A 23 2.31 -9.33 -3.51
CA THR A 23 1.43 -9.51 -2.35
C THR A 23 0.30 -8.47 -2.37
N PRO A 24 -0.79 -8.65 -1.61
CA PRO A 24 -1.64 -7.52 -1.24
C PRO A 24 -0.81 -6.46 -0.50
N ALA A 25 -1.18 -5.18 -0.64
CA ALA A 25 -0.54 -4.14 0.18
C ALA A 25 -1.03 -4.21 1.63
N LEU A 26 -2.32 -4.46 1.82
CA LEU A 26 -2.99 -4.56 3.12
C LEU A 26 -3.87 -5.82 3.15
N ALA A 27 -4.12 -6.37 4.33
CA ALA A 27 -4.96 -7.56 4.51
C ALA A 27 -6.46 -7.22 4.48
N THR A 28 -6.81 -5.98 4.82
CA THR A 28 -8.20 -5.51 4.91
C THR A 28 -8.33 -4.13 4.28
N LEU A 29 -9.57 -3.70 4.04
CA LEU A 29 -9.87 -2.30 3.73
C LEU A 29 -9.48 -1.42 4.93
N PRO A 30 -9.21 -0.11 4.70
CA PRO A 30 -8.90 0.81 5.78
C PRO A 30 -9.92 0.72 6.91
N PRO A 31 -9.51 0.51 8.16
CA PRO A 31 -10.41 0.43 9.30
C PRO A 31 -11.04 1.82 9.57
N LYS A 32 -12.04 1.84 10.47
CA LYS A 32 -12.55 3.11 11.00
C LYS A 32 -11.46 3.84 11.76
N LEU A 33 -11.55 5.16 11.80
CA LEU A 33 -10.67 5.98 12.64
C LEU A 33 -10.71 5.46 14.09
N GLU A 34 -9.62 5.58 14.81
CA GLU A 34 -9.44 5.13 16.20
C GLU A 34 -9.39 3.60 16.40
N TRP A 35 -9.57 2.78 15.34
CA TRP A 35 -9.43 1.34 15.47
C TRP A 35 -7.99 0.91 15.75
N ILE A 36 -7.00 1.60 15.18
CA ILE A 36 -5.57 1.50 15.55
C ILE A 36 -5.24 2.81 16.27
N ASP A 37 -5.33 2.79 17.60
CA ASP A 37 -5.10 3.96 18.45
C ASP A 37 -3.83 3.76 19.26
N MET A 38 -2.86 4.67 19.08
CA MET A 38 -1.58 4.63 19.81
C MET A 38 -1.73 4.93 21.31
N THR A 39 -2.90 5.40 21.74
CA THR A 39 -3.20 5.66 23.17
C THR A 39 -3.86 4.48 23.86
N MET A 40 -3.98 3.32 23.21
CA MET A 40 -4.52 2.11 23.82
C MET A 40 -3.65 1.66 25.01
N ASP A 41 -4.30 1.33 26.12
CA ASP A 41 -3.63 0.79 27.30
C ASP A 41 -3.05 -0.62 27.04
N ASP A 42 -3.71 -1.41 26.19
CA ASP A 42 -3.27 -2.75 25.82
C ASP A 42 -2.36 -2.71 24.58
N VAL A 43 -1.06 -2.73 24.84
CA VAL A 43 -0.01 -2.76 23.80
C VAL A 43 -0.08 -4.03 22.94
N HIS A 44 -0.49 -5.17 23.50
CA HIS A 44 -0.61 -6.42 22.74
C HIS A 44 -1.76 -6.36 21.75
N GLU A 45 -2.90 -5.81 22.17
CA GLU A 45 -4.05 -5.59 21.30
C GLU A 45 -3.72 -4.57 20.19
N TYR A 46 -3.00 -3.49 20.52
CA TYR A 46 -2.52 -2.53 19.52
C TYR A 46 -1.70 -3.23 18.41
N TRP A 47 -0.68 -3.99 18.78
CA TRP A 47 0.16 -4.68 17.81
C TRP A 47 -0.59 -5.77 17.05
N ARG A 48 -1.52 -6.47 17.69
CA ARG A 48 -2.39 -7.43 17.01
C ARG A 48 -3.16 -6.75 15.87
N ARG A 49 -3.80 -5.60 16.15
CA ARG A 49 -4.52 -4.82 15.13
C ARG A 49 -3.62 -4.31 14.01
N VAL A 50 -2.44 -3.83 14.33
CA VAL A 50 -1.44 -3.39 13.34
C VAL A 50 -1.06 -4.53 12.40
N PHE A 51 -0.77 -5.72 12.95
CA PHE A 51 -0.39 -6.88 12.14
C PHE A 51 -1.57 -7.50 11.39
N ASP A 52 -2.77 -7.46 11.93
CA ASP A 52 -3.98 -7.89 11.21
C ASP A 52 -4.27 -6.99 10.00
N PHE A 53 -3.98 -5.70 10.13
CA PHE A 53 -4.16 -4.73 9.04
C PHE A 53 -3.05 -4.78 8.00
N SER A 54 -1.78 -4.81 8.42
CA SER A 54 -0.61 -4.70 7.54
C SER A 54 0.43 -5.79 7.76
N PRO A 55 0.11 -7.08 7.50
CA PRO A 55 1.02 -8.19 7.76
C PRO A 55 2.15 -8.31 6.73
N PHE A 56 1.97 -7.79 5.52
CA PHE A 56 2.85 -8.09 4.38
C PHE A 56 4.10 -7.22 4.32
N THR A 57 4.12 -6.04 4.93
CA THR A 57 5.20 -5.06 4.77
C THR A 57 6.38 -5.29 5.71
N VAL A 58 6.12 -5.85 6.89
CA VAL A 58 7.09 -5.98 7.98
C VAL A 58 8.32 -6.78 7.60
N CYS A 59 8.15 -7.87 6.84
CA CYS A 59 9.29 -8.72 6.48
C CYS A 59 10.27 -7.97 5.55
N PHE A 60 9.79 -7.13 4.65
CA PHE A 60 10.64 -6.38 3.72
C PHE A 60 11.33 -5.20 4.40
N ASN A 61 10.71 -4.60 5.42
CA ASN A 61 11.36 -3.63 6.29
C ASN A 61 12.54 -4.25 7.08
N LEU A 62 12.43 -5.53 7.43
CA LEU A 62 13.49 -6.26 8.14
C LEU A 62 14.60 -6.74 7.21
N THR A 63 14.28 -7.12 5.97
CA THR A 63 15.21 -7.74 5.03
C THR A 63 15.79 -6.75 4.04
N GLY A 64 15.22 -5.54 3.92
CA GLY A 64 15.74 -4.44 3.12
C GLY A 64 15.50 -4.55 1.62
N GLN A 65 14.60 -5.44 1.16
CA GLN A 65 14.20 -5.46 -0.24
C GLN A 65 13.45 -4.19 -0.64
N PRO A 66 13.64 -3.67 -1.85
CA PRO A 66 12.82 -2.61 -2.39
C PRO A 66 11.40 -3.12 -2.65
N ALA A 67 10.42 -2.30 -2.32
CA ALA A 67 9.01 -2.58 -2.56
C ALA A 67 8.30 -1.34 -3.13
N ILE A 68 7.33 -1.56 -4.03
CA ILE A 68 6.45 -0.53 -4.57
C ILE A 68 5.00 -0.95 -4.40
N VAL A 69 4.14 0.02 -4.09
CA VAL A 69 2.70 -0.20 -3.90
C VAL A 69 1.95 0.53 -5.00
N LEU A 70 1.06 -0.19 -5.72
CA LEU A 70 0.33 0.33 -6.86
C LEU A 70 -1.18 0.16 -6.67
N PRO A 71 -2.00 1.23 -6.82
CA PRO A 71 -3.45 1.21 -6.61
C PRO A 71 -4.18 0.71 -7.88
N LEU A 72 -4.05 -0.57 -8.20
CA LEU A 72 -4.50 -1.12 -9.47
C LEU A 72 -6.02 -1.25 -9.61
N THR A 73 -6.77 -1.31 -8.50
CA THR A 73 -8.23 -1.45 -8.52
C THR A 73 -8.89 -0.64 -7.41
N ARG A 74 -10.21 -0.69 -7.37
CA ARG A 74 -11.03 -0.07 -6.32
C ARG A 74 -11.98 -1.11 -5.76
N CYS A 75 -12.35 -0.94 -4.50
CA CYS A 75 -13.46 -1.66 -3.91
C CYS A 75 -14.75 -0.93 -4.25
N ASP A 76 -15.74 -1.67 -4.72
CA ASP A 76 -17.08 -1.14 -4.86
C ASP A 76 -17.65 -0.80 -3.47
N SER A 77 -18.53 0.20 -3.41
CA SER A 77 -19.20 0.57 -2.17
C SER A 77 -19.94 -0.63 -1.59
N THR A 78 -19.66 -0.95 -0.32
CA THR A 78 -20.48 -1.92 0.41
C THR A 78 -21.65 -1.20 1.11
N PRO A 79 -22.76 -1.89 1.44
CA PRO A 79 -23.91 -1.28 2.14
C PRO A 79 -23.52 -0.57 3.45
N GLU A 80 -22.40 -0.95 4.05
CA GLU A 80 -21.88 -0.38 5.30
C GLU A 80 -20.94 0.81 5.08
N ARG A 81 -20.52 1.05 3.82
CA ARG A 81 -19.56 2.09 3.41
C ARG A 81 -20.06 2.78 2.15
N THR A 82 -21.04 3.63 2.31
CA THR A 82 -21.84 4.23 1.23
C THR A 82 -21.16 5.31 0.39
N ALA A 83 -19.92 5.72 0.67
CA ALA A 83 -19.37 6.90 0.01
C ALA A 83 -17.91 6.80 -0.46
N ALA A 84 -17.20 5.72 -0.25
CA ALA A 84 -15.77 5.72 -0.56
C ALA A 84 -15.38 4.51 -1.41
N GLU A 85 -15.12 4.76 -2.67
CA GLU A 85 -14.33 3.88 -3.52
C GLU A 85 -12.88 3.89 -3.02
N PHE A 86 -12.54 2.96 -2.13
CA PHE A 86 -11.16 2.85 -1.66
C PHE A 86 -10.27 2.23 -2.74
N PRO A 87 -9.08 2.78 -2.97
CA PRO A 87 -8.10 2.11 -3.81
C PRO A 87 -7.66 0.81 -3.13
N ILE A 88 -7.69 -0.28 -3.89
CA ILE A 88 -7.08 -1.55 -3.51
C ILE A 88 -5.74 -1.63 -4.20
N ALA A 89 -4.71 -1.76 -3.39
CA ALA A 89 -3.34 -1.76 -3.85
C ALA A 89 -2.69 -3.14 -3.73
N VAL A 90 -1.76 -3.40 -4.64
CA VAL A 90 -0.85 -4.53 -4.59
C VAL A 90 0.55 -4.03 -4.27
N GLN A 91 1.33 -4.85 -3.58
CA GLN A 91 2.73 -4.61 -3.31
C GLN A 91 3.57 -5.53 -4.21
N LEU A 92 4.55 -4.95 -4.87
CA LEU A 92 5.56 -5.65 -5.65
C LEU A 92 6.90 -5.48 -4.94
N VAL A 93 7.62 -6.58 -4.76
CA VAL A 93 8.91 -6.62 -4.08
C VAL A 93 9.94 -7.24 -5.01
N ALA A 94 11.09 -6.57 -5.19
CA ALA A 94 12.18 -7.07 -6.00
C ALA A 94 13.37 -7.52 -5.15
N ARG A 95 14.39 -8.06 -5.79
CA ARG A 95 15.66 -8.39 -5.13
C ARG A 95 16.31 -7.14 -4.57
N TYR A 96 17.16 -7.33 -3.59
CA TYR A 96 17.91 -6.22 -2.97
C TYR A 96 18.66 -5.39 -4.02
N GLY A 97 18.45 -4.07 -4.02
CA GLY A 97 19.08 -3.11 -4.93
C GLY A 97 18.52 -3.08 -6.37
N ASP A 98 17.38 -3.73 -6.65
CA ASP A 98 16.77 -3.77 -7.98
C ASP A 98 15.46 -2.97 -8.06
N GLU A 99 15.51 -1.72 -7.64
CA GLU A 99 14.42 -0.76 -7.77
C GLU A 99 14.03 -0.53 -9.25
N ALA A 100 15.00 -0.66 -10.14
CA ALA A 100 14.79 -0.44 -11.58
C ALA A 100 13.78 -1.43 -12.18
N THR A 101 13.77 -2.68 -11.73
CA THR A 101 12.76 -3.67 -12.14
C THR A 101 11.38 -3.27 -11.68
N LEU A 102 11.24 -2.78 -10.45
CA LEU A 102 9.96 -2.30 -9.92
C LEU A 102 9.43 -1.10 -10.70
N PHE A 103 10.26 -0.10 -11.01
CA PHE A 103 9.83 1.06 -11.79
C PHE A 103 9.43 0.69 -13.22
N ARG A 104 10.17 -0.21 -13.88
CA ARG A 104 9.80 -0.68 -15.23
C ARG A 104 8.44 -1.41 -15.22
N LEU A 105 8.22 -2.28 -14.22
CA LEU A 105 6.95 -3.00 -14.08
C LEU A 105 5.81 -2.05 -13.70
N ALA A 106 6.05 -1.11 -12.79
CA ALA A 106 5.07 -0.09 -12.41
C ALA A 106 4.62 0.75 -13.62
N ALA A 107 5.56 1.19 -14.46
CA ALA A 107 5.24 1.96 -15.67
C ALA A 107 4.38 1.16 -16.67
N GLN A 108 4.62 -0.16 -16.80
CA GLN A 108 3.78 -1.03 -17.64
C GLN A 108 2.36 -1.17 -17.07
N LEU A 109 2.25 -1.37 -15.76
CA LEU A 109 0.96 -1.52 -15.07
C LEU A 109 0.17 -0.21 -15.08
N GLU A 110 0.84 0.93 -14.89
CA GLU A 110 0.22 2.25 -14.97
C GLU A 110 -0.33 2.54 -16.37
N LYS A 111 0.41 2.18 -17.42
CA LYS A 111 -0.06 2.28 -18.79
C LYS A 111 -1.26 1.37 -19.07
N ALA A 112 -1.25 0.16 -18.54
CA ALA A 112 -2.32 -0.82 -18.72
C ALA A 112 -3.59 -0.49 -17.92
N ARG A 113 -3.45 0.09 -16.74
CA ARG A 113 -4.53 0.48 -15.83
C ARG A 113 -4.26 1.84 -15.20
N PRO A 114 -4.47 2.96 -15.92
CA PRO A 114 -4.19 4.30 -15.43
C PRO A 114 -5.01 4.63 -14.16
N TRP A 115 -4.38 5.27 -13.19
CA TRP A 115 -5.04 5.72 -11.95
C TRP A 115 -4.84 7.20 -11.64
N PHE A 116 -4.01 7.90 -12.40
CA PHE A 116 -3.63 9.30 -12.13
C PHE A 116 -4.84 10.25 -12.08
N ASP A 117 -5.86 10.03 -12.92
CA ASP A 117 -7.06 10.86 -13.00
C ASP A 117 -8.13 10.49 -11.94
N ARG A 118 -7.88 9.44 -11.15
CA ARG A 118 -8.80 8.98 -10.12
C ARG A 118 -8.61 9.78 -8.83
N LYS A 119 -9.11 11.01 -8.82
CA LYS A 119 -9.01 11.90 -7.65
C LYS A 119 -10.23 11.75 -6.74
N PRO A 120 -10.07 11.89 -5.41
CA PRO A 120 -11.21 11.96 -4.49
C PRO A 120 -12.11 13.16 -4.82
N SER A 121 -13.42 13.03 -4.61
CA SER A 121 -14.40 14.12 -4.85
C SER A 121 -14.09 15.40 -4.08
N VAL A 122 -13.56 15.27 -2.87
CA VAL A 122 -13.14 16.41 -2.02
C VAL A 122 -12.04 17.26 -2.66
N ALA A 123 -11.16 16.64 -3.49
CA ALA A 123 -10.10 17.39 -4.19
C ALA A 123 -10.63 18.20 -5.40
N SER A 124 -11.81 17.87 -5.95
CA SER A 124 -12.44 18.61 -7.05
C SER A 124 -13.13 19.89 -6.57
N ASP A 125 -13.66 19.91 -5.35
CA ASP A 125 -14.39 21.06 -4.80
C ASP A 125 -13.47 22.19 -4.34
N SER A 126 -12.27 21.89 -3.87
CA SER A 126 -11.29 22.91 -3.43
C SER A 126 -10.76 23.76 -4.60
N ASN A 127 -10.68 23.20 -5.81
CA ASN A 127 -10.20 23.93 -6.99
C ASN A 127 -11.29 24.84 -7.61
N SER A 128 -12.57 24.57 -7.36
CA SER A 128 -13.69 25.41 -7.83
C SER A 128 -13.90 26.66 -6.95
N GLN A 129 -13.50 26.61 -5.68
CA GLN A 129 -13.60 27.75 -4.76
C GLN A 129 -12.46 28.75 -4.94
N SER A 130 -11.24 28.31 -5.26
CA SER A 130 -10.11 29.23 -5.52
C SER A 130 -10.31 30.04 -6.80
N ALA A 131 -10.93 29.46 -7.84
CA ALA A 131 -11.24 30.15 -9.09
C ALA A 131 -12.33 31.21 -8.96
N ARG A 132 -13.22 31.11 -7.96
CA ARG A 132 -14.28 32.11 -7.69
C ARG A 132 -13.82 33.29 -6.82
N SER A 133 -12.71 33.11 -6.07
CA SER A 133 -12.15 34.19 -5.23
C SER A 133 -11.25 35.16 -6.00
N THR A 134 -10.75 34.78 -7.17
CA THR A 134 -9.86 35.62 -8.01
C THR A 134 -10.61 36.44 -9.06
N ALA A 135 -11.95 36.32 -9.12
CA ALA A 135 -12.83 37.05 -10.07
C ALA A 135 -13.70 38.11 -9.42
N ARG A 136 -13.25 38.70 -8.29
CA ARG A 136 -13.87 39.89 -7.68
C ARG A 136 -12.87 40.99 -7.48
#